data_296dd2d6f8dc7c40dbcf4d0a1e23643d
#
_entry.id   296dd2d6f8dc7c40dbcf4d0a1e23643d
#
_cell.length_a   1.000
_cell.length_b   1.000
_cell.length_c   1.000
_cell.angle_alpha   90.00
_cell.angle_beta   90.00
_cell.angle_gamma   90.00
#
_symmetry.space_group_name_H-M   'P 1'
#
loop_
_entity.id
_entity.type
_entity.pdbx_description
1 polymer ?
#
loop_
_entity_poly.entity_id
_entity_poly.type
_entity_poly.pdbx_seq_one_letter_code
_entity_poly.pdbx_strand_id
1 'polypeptide(L)'
;MVADYYTASAEFYEMVAARHVRTSAGPLTTALAGVDTTRGPVVEIGAGTGRITEVIARALPGVPIVAAEPSTPMRAMLTSRVFSDPALRDRVTVVAEPAQHLRLPDTVSAVVIFGVVGHLTQRERVRLWAELRERLPRGGPIVVELMGVARARTVPPFRMLRESIGDQTYEWWTRAEQVEGQVMRWHTTWKVLRGGEVVRTTTDSYDWENLSLEQLGEEAGMASSLVSAGGVPGSPEIGRLTR
;
A
#
# COMPACT_ATOMS: atom_id res chain seq x y z
N MET A 1 -10.88 -6.56 16.46
CA MET A 1 -10.81 -5.21 15.90
C MET A 1 -9.33 -4.94 15.65
N VAL A 2 -8.93 -4.86 14.40
CA VAL A 2 -7.60 -4.32 14.07
C VAL A 2 -7.65 -2.85 14.51
N ALA A 3 -6.75 -2.46 15.40
CA ALA A 3 -6.67 -1.07 15.83
C ALA A 3 -6.40 -0.22 14.58
N ASP A 4 -7.31 0.70 14.26
CA ASP A 4 -7.13 1.61 13.13
C ASP A 4 -6.10 2.69 13.52
N TYR A 5 -4.82 2.29 13.54
CA TYR A 5 -3.71 3.21 13.83
C TYR A 5 -3.58 4.31 12.77
N TYR A 6 -4.18 4.12 11.59
CA TYR A 6 -4.23 5.16 10.56
C TYR A 6 -5.15 6.32 10.93
N THR A 7 -6.10 6.14 11.86
CA THR A 7 -7.03 7.22 12.25
C THR A 7 -6.30 8.43 12.80
N ALA A 8 -5.31 8.24 13.66
CA ALA A 8 -4.57 9.34 14.29
C ALA A 8 -3.69 10.10 13.29
N SER A 9 -3.18 9.43 12.27
CA SER A 9 -2.27 9.99 11.26
C SER A 9 -2.94 10.33 9.92
N ALA A 10 -4.24 10.08 9.79
CA ALA A 10 -4.96 10.20 8.52
C ALA A 10 -4.84 11.59 7.88
N GLU A 11 -4.92 12.67 8.65
CA GLU A 11 -4.83 14.04 8.13
C GLU A 11 -3.48 14.33 7.45
N PHE A 12 -2.44 13.57 7.78
CA PHE A 12 -1.09 13.74 7.24
C PHE A 12 -0.78 12.78 6.10
N TYR A 13 -1.58 11.73 5.97
CA TYR A 13 -1.22 10.57 5.14
C TYR A 13 -1.16 10.90 3.66
N GLU A 14 -1.93 11.86 3.19
CA GLU A 14 -1.89 12.30 1.79
C GLU A 14 -0.50 12.82 1.39
N MET A 15 0.25 13.47 2.31
CA MET A 15 1.61 13.92 2.06
C MET A 15 2.57 12.73 1.86
N VAL A 16 2.38 11.65 2.64
CA VAL A 16 3.14 10.40 2.49
C VAL A 16 2.80 9.74 1.16
N ALA A 17 1.52 9.57 0.88
CA ALA A 17 1.05 8.91 -0.34
C ALA A 17 1.47 9.67 -1.60
N ALA A 18 1.42 11.01 -1.59
CA ALA A 18 1.88 11.84 -2.70
C ALA A 18 3.38 11.73 -2.96
N ARG A 19 4.19 11.56 -1.91
CA ARG A 19 5.62 11.32 -2.04
C ARG A 19 5.91 9.90 -2.55
N HIS A 20 5.25 8.92 -1.96
CA HIS A 20 5.40 7.51 -2.26
C HIS A 20 5.08 7.21 -3.74
N VAL A 21 3.99 7.73 -4.27
CA VAL A 21 3.60 7.50 -5.66
C VAL A 21 4.65 7.95 -6.67
N ARG A 22 5.51 8.93 -6.34
CA ARG A 22 6.58 9.42 -7.24
C ARG A 22 7.60 8.33 -7.58
N THR A 23 7.86 7.42 -6.65
CA THR A 23 8.80 6.30 -6.83
C THR A 23 8.12 5.02 -7.24
N SER A 24 6.84 4.83 -6.90
CA SER A 24 6.10 3.59 -7.12
C SER A 24 5.33 3.56 -8.46
N ALA A 25 4.95 4.71 -9.02
CA ALA A 25 4.09 4.78 -10.21
C ALA A 25 4.72 4.12 -11.46
N GLY A 26 5.98 4.41 -11.74
CA GLY A 26 6.70 3.83 -12.89
C GLY A 26 6.83 2.31 -12.78
N PRO A 27 7.39 1.78 -11.68
CA PRO A 27 7.45 0.34 -11.45
C PRO A 27 6.10 -0.36 -11.48
N LEU A 28 5.05 0.22 -10.87
CA LEU A 28 3.71 -0.34 -10.94
C LEU A 28 3.18 -0.41 -12.37
N THR A 29 3.34 0.68 -13.15
CA THR A 29 2.95 0.69 -14.57
C THR A 29 3.68 -0.39 -15.36
N THR A 30 4.97 -0.59 -15.11
CA THR A 30 5.77 -1.66 -15.72
C THR A 30 5.24 -3.04 -15.30
N ALA A 31 4.92 -3.22 -14.02
CA ALA A 31 4.39 -4.48 -13.49
C ALA A 31 3.01 -4.84 -14.08
N LEU A 32 2.21 -3.85 -14.44
CA LEU A 32 0.88 -4.04 -15.04
C LEU A 32 0.91 -4.13 -16.57
N ALA A 33 2.06 -3.90 -17.20
CA ALA A 33 2.17 -3.98 -18.65
C ALA A 33 1.83 -5.40 -19.17
N GLY A 34 0.99 -5.46 -20.21
CA GLY A 34 0.58 -6.71 -20.85
C GLY A 34 -0.47 -7.53 -20.08
N VAL A 35 -1.07 -6.97 -19.02
CA VAL A 35 -2.20 -7.61 -18.33
C VAL A 35 -3.39 -7.74 -19.27
N ASP A 36 -3.96 -8.95 -19.36
CA ASP A 36 -5.21 -9.19 -20.08
C ASP A 36 -6.41 -8.63 -19.31
N THR A 37 -6.82 -7.45 -19.67
CA THR A 37 -7.88 -6.69 -18.99
C THR A 37 -9.29 -7.18 -19.30
N THR A 38 -9.44 -8.17 -20.19
CA THR A 38 -10.75 -8.77 -20.51
C THR A 38 -11.19 -9.81 -19.49
N ARG A 39 -10.31 -10.19 -18.57
CA ARG A 39 -10.53 -11.25 -17.59
C ARG A 39 -11.31 -10.82 -16.34
N GLY A 40 -11.44 -9.54 -16.10
CA GLY A 40 -12.16 -9.01 -14.94
C GLY A 40 -11.57 -7.69 -14.44
N PRO A 41 -12.02 -7.20 -13.30
CA PRO A 41 -11.48 -5.98 -12.70
C PRO A 41 -10.05 -6.18 -12.19
N VAL A 42 -9.35 -5.07 -11.94
CA VAL A 42 -8.18 -5.05 -11.06
C VAL A 42 -8.64 -4.87 -9.64
N VAL A 43 -8.06 -5.61 -8.70
CA VAL A 43 -8.33 -5.46 -7.27
C VAL A 43 -7.13 -4.79 -6.61
N GLU A 44 -7.36 -3.67 -5.95
CA GLU A 44 -6.39 -2.98 -5.11
C GLU A 44 -6.73 -3.23 -3.64
N ILE A 45 -5.80 -3.81 -2.89
CA ILE A 45 -5.95 -4.11 -1.46
C ILE A 45 -5.13 -3.10 -0.66
N GLY A 46 -5.80 -2.32 0.19
CA GLY A 46 -5.20 -1.22 0.94
C GLY A 46 -5.04 0.04 0.08
N ALA A 47 -6.12 0.50 -0.55
CA ALA A 47 -6.08 1.63 -1.49
C ALA A 47 -5.70 2.97 -0.83
N GLY A 48 -5.76 3.07 0.51
CA GLY A 48 -5.37 4.26 1.26
C GLY A 48 -6.12 5.50 0.80
N THR A 49 -5.38 6.53 0.37
CA THR A 49 -5.97 7.78 -0.14
C THR A 49 -6.29 7.75 -1.64
N GLY A 50 -6.03 6.60 -2.33
CA GLY A 50 -6.34 6.42 -3.75
C GLY A 50 -5.26 6.87 -4.73
N ARG A 51 -4.04 7.19 -4.29
CA ARG A 51 -2.95 7.58 -5.20
C ARG A 51 -2.51 6.44 -6.11
N ILE A 52 -2.46 5.24 -5.60
CA ILE A 52 -2.13 4.04 -6.39
C ILE A 52 -3.32 3.66 -7.28
N THR A 53 -4.57 3.83 -6.82
CA THR A 53 -5.77 3.69 -7.65
C THR A 53 -5.70 4.54 -8.93
N GLU A 54 -5.25 5.80 -8.82
CA GLU A 54 -5.04 6.68 -9.98
C GLU A 54 -3.97 6.13 -10.95
N VAL A 55 -2.89 5.54 -10.42
CA VAL A 55 -1.84 4.93 -11.26
C VAL A 55 -2.38 3.72 -12.01
N ILE A 56 -3.09 2.83 -11.31
CA ILE A 56 -3.75 1.67 -11.93
C ILE A 56 -4.70 2.12 -13.05
N ALA A 57 -5.54 3.12 -12.77
CA ALA A 57 -6.51 3.63 -13.72
C ALA A 57 -5.87 4.22 -14.99
N ARG A 58 -4.70 4.86 -14.85
CA ARG A 58 -3.91 5.36 -16.01
C ARG A 58 -3.18 4.26 -16.74
N ALA A 59 -2.62 3.29 -16.01
CA ALA A 59 -1.87 2.18 -16.63
C ALA A 59 -2.77 1.23 -17.40
N LEU A 60 -4.02 1.06 -16.97
CA LEU A 60 -5.00 0.14 -17.56
C LEU A 60 -6.31 0.89 -17.89
N PRO A 61 -6.35 1.66 -18.99
CA PRO A 61 -7.53 2.42 -19.40
C PRO A 61 -8.76 1.53 -19.61
N GLY A 62 -9.93 1.97 -19.12
CA GLY A 62 -11.20 1.28 -19.32
C GLY A 62 -11.47 0.11 -18.37
N VAL A 63 -10.50 -0.37 -17.60
CA VAL A 63 -10.65 -1.50 -16.70
C VAL A 63 -11.39 -1.09 -15.42
N PRO A 64 -12.40 -1.84 -14.96
CA PRO A 64 -12.98 -1.66 -13.63
C PRO A 64 -11.95 -1.94 -12.53
N ILE A 65 -12.02 -1.17 -11.44
CA ILE A 65 -11.13 -1.31 -10.28
C ILE A 65 -11.99 -1.52 -9.03
N VAL A 66 -11.66 -2.52 -8.24
CA VAL A 66 -12.18 -2.69 -6.87
C VAL A 66 -11.10 -2.19 -5.91
N ALA A 67 -11.34 -1.07 -5.26
CA ALA A 67 -10.41 -0.43 -4.33
C ALA A 67 -10.87 -0.70 -2.89
N ALA A 68 -10.17 -1.60 -2.19
CA ALA A 68 -10.49 -2.00 -0.83
C ALA A 68 -9.67 -1.20 0.19
N GLU A 69 -10.36 -0.50 1.10
CA GLU A 69 -9.75 0.30 2.17
C GLU A 69 -10.58 0.19 3.46
N PRO A 70 -10.08 -0.48 4.50
CA PRO A 70 -10.82 -0.66 5.75
C PRO A 70 -10.88 0.61 6.63
N SER A 71 -9.84 1.46 6.60
CA SER A 71 -9.78 2.67 7.42
C SER A 71 -10.78 3.72 6.94
N THR A 72 -11.71 4.10 7.79
CA THR A 72 -12.75 5.08 7.44
C THR A 72 -12.17 6.43 7.01
N PRO A 73 -11.19 7.04 7.70
CA PRO A 73 -10.65 8.32 7.26
C PRO A 73 -9.86 8.22 5.95
N MET A 74 -9.11 7.13 5.73
CA MET A 74 -8.43 6.89 4.45
C MET A 74 -9.44 6.71 3.32
N ARG A 75 -10.47 5.91 3.55
CA ARG A 75 -11.54 5.67 2.58
C ARG A 75 -12.34 6.94 2.25
N ALA A 76 -12.48 7.87 3.20
CA ALA A 76 -13.11 9.16 2.91
C ALA A 76 -12.30 9.97 1.88
N MET A 77 -10.97 9.99 1.99
CA MET A 77 -10.09 10.62 1.00
C MET A 77 -10.14 9.90 -0.35
N LEU A 78 -10.07 8.57 -0.35
CA LEU A 78 -10.24 7.75 -1.54
C LEU A 78 -11.57 8.05 -2.26
N THR A 79 -12.69 8.03 -1.52
CA THR A 79 -14.02 8.30 -2.07
C THR A 79 -14.11 9.72 -2.65
N SER A 80 -13.56 10.71 -1.94
CA SER A 80 -13.50 12.09 -2.44
C SER A 80 -12.71 12.19 -3.75
N ARG A 81 -11.55 11.53 -3.82
CA ARG A 81 -10.73 11.49 -5.03
C ARG A 81 -11.45 10.82 -6.20
N VAL A 82 -12.02 9.64 -5.97
CA VAL A 82 -12.79 8.90 -6.99
C VAL A 82 -13.97 9.71 -7.48
N PHE A 83 -14.72 10.34 -6.57
CA PHE A 83 -15.89 11.15 -6.93
C PHE A 83 -15.53 12.40 -7.74
N SER A 84 -14.38 13.01 -7.45
CA SER A 84 -13.94 14.26 -8.10
C SER A 84 -13.38 14.06 -9.52
N ASP A 85 -12.98 12.84 -9.86
CA ASP A 85 -12.45 12.51 -11.21
C ASP A 85 -13.46 11.63 -11.97
N PRO A 86 -14.10 12.15 -13.04
CA PRO A 86 -15.04 11.37 -13.86
C PRO A 86 -14.45 10.05 -14.38
N ALA A 87 -13.17 10.04 -14.73
CA ALA A 87 -12.51 8.84 -15.25
C ALA A 87 -12.33 7.73 -14.20
N LEU A 88 -12.29 8.11 -12.92
CA LEU A 88 -12.27 7.16 -11.80
C LEU A 88 -13.68 6.79 -11.38
N ARG A 89 -14.60 7.77 -11.28
CA ARG A 89 -15.96 7.58 -10.79
C ARG A 89 -16.73 6.50 -11.53
N ASP A 90 -16.53 6.41 -12.84
CA ASP A 90 -17.24 5.44 -13.69
C ASP A 90 -16.65 4.02 -13.60
N ARG A 91 -15.47 3.84 -12.99
CA ARG A 91 -14.73 2.57 -13.01
C ARG A 91 -14.31 2.04 -11.65
N VAL A 92 -14.22 2.89 -10.63
CA VAL A 92 -13.71 2.50 -9.31
C VAL A 92 -14.85 2.21 -8.36
N THR A 93 -14.90 0.99 -7.86
CA THR A 93 -15.78 0.59 -6.76
C THR A 93 -14.97 0.60 -5.47
N VAL A 94 -15.33 1.50 -4.55
CA VAL A 94 -14.70 1.60 -3.22
C VAL A 94 -15.41 0.65 -2.27
N VAL A 95 -14.67 -0.24 -1.60
CA VAL A 95 -15.21 -1.19 -0.62
C VAL A 95 -14.53 -1.03 0.75
N ALA A 96 -15.31 -1.22 1.82
CA ALA A 96 -14.89 -1.00 3.20
C ALA A 96 -14.40 -2.29 3.88
N GLU A 97 -13.71 -3.15 3.14
CA GLU A 97 -13.32 -4.48 3.61
C GLU A 97 -11.80 -4.58 3.81
N PRO A 98 -11.34 -5.18 4.93
CA PRO A 98 -9.95 -5.53 5.09
C PRO A 98 -9.59 -6.75 4.24
N ALA A 99 -8.30 -6.92 3.96
CA ALA A 99 -7.78 -8.01 3.12
C ALA A 99 -8.28 -9.40 3.54
N GLN A 100 -8.44 -9.63 4.86
CA GLN A 100 -8.86 -10.92 5.42
C GLN A 100 -10.32 -11.30 5.14
N HIS A 101 -11.14 -10.32 4.78
CA HIS A 101 -12.59 -10.49 4.58
C HIS A 101 -13.08 -9.93 3.25
N LEU A 102 -12.15 -9.54 2.37
CA LEU A 102 -12.48 -8.96 1.09
C LEU A 102 -13.21 -9.98 0.21
N ARG A 103 -14.40 -9.60 -0.23
CA ARG A 103 -15.15 -10.39 -1.21
C ARG A 103 -14.61 -10.12 -2.60
N LEU A 104 -13.81 -11.05 -3.08
CA LEU A 104 -13.20 -10.95 -4.39
C LEU A 104 -14.22 -11.25 -5.50
N PRO A 105 -14.14 -10.55 -6.65
CA PRO A 105 -14.84 -10.96 -7.88
C PRO A 105 -14.49 -12.40 -8.29
N ASP A 106 -15.37 -13.08 -9.03
CA ASP A 106 -15.13 -14.46 -9.48
C ASP A 106 -13.87 -14.59 -10.33
N THR A 107 -13.55 -13.56 -11.11
CA THR A 107 -12.34 -13.45 -11.90
C THR A 107 -11.74 -12.04 -11.76
N VAL A 108 -10.41 -11.95 -11.74
CA VAL A 108 -9.68 -10.68 -11.67
C VAL A 108 -8.54 -10.67 -12.69
N SER A 109 -8.27 -9.53 -13.30
CA SER A 109 -7.17 -9.37 -14.26
C SER A 109 -5.80 -9.25 -13.60
N ALA A 110 -5.74 -8.55 -12.49
CA ALA A 110 -4.54 -8.34 -11.68
C ALA A 110 -4.93 -7.95 -10.25
N VAL A 111 -3.97 -8.09 -9.33
CA VAL A 111 -4.11 -7.61 -7.95
C VAL A 111 -2.93 -6.70 -7.60
N VAL A 112 -3.18 -5.61 -6.89
CA VAL A 112 -2.16 -4.68 -6.38
C VAL A 112 -2.28 -4.60 -4.87
N ILE A 113 -1.17 -4.84 -4.17
CA ILE A 113 -1.12 -4.88 -2.70
C ILE A 113 0.09 -4.06 -2.23
N PHE A 114 -0.13 -2.78 -1.93
CA PHE A 114 0.91 -1.87 -1.50
C PHE A 114 0.72 -1.47 -0.04
N GLY A 115 1.79 -1.58 0.76
CA GLY A 115 1.77 -1.22 2.18
C GLY A 115 0.84 -2.08 3.05
N VAL A 116 0.59 -3.35 2.71
CA VAL A 116 -0.38 -4.22 3.42
C VAL A 116 0.21 -5.52 3.92
N VAL A 117 1.02 -6.21 3.09
CA VAL A 117 1.42 -7.61 3.36
C VAL A 117 2.09 -7.83 4.72
N GLY A 118 2.86 -6.86 5.20
CA GLY A 118 3.51 -6.92 6.50
C GLY A 118 2.59 -6.71 7.70
N HIS A 119 1.36 -6.27 7.50
CA HIS A 119 0.33 -6.21 8.55
C HIS A 119 -0.42 -7.52 8.72
N LEU A 120 -0.33 -8.41 7.74
CA LEU A 120 -1.01 -9.70 7.76
C LEU A 120 -0.13 -10.75 8.42
N THR A 121 -0.71 -11.58 9.27
CA THR A 121 -0.06 -12.80 9.73
C THR A 121 0.18 -13.75 8.56
N GLN A 122 1.16 -14.64 8.67
CA GLN A 122 1.43 -15.66 7.65
C GLN A 122 0.16 -16.46 7.30
N ARG A 123 -0.64 -16.83 8.30
CA ARG A 123 -1.89 -17.56 8.09
C ARG A 123 -2.90 -16.77 7.24
N GLU A 124 -3.00 -15.47 7.47
CA GLU A 124 -3.90 -14.59 6.69
C GLU A 124 -3.38 -14.43 5.26
N ARG A 125 -2.06 -14.25 5.08
CA ARG A 125 -1.44 -14.19 3.75
C ARG A 125 -1.67 -15.47 2.95
N VAL A 126 -1.40 -16.63 3.54
CA VAL A 126 -1.60 -17.94 2.85
C VAL A 126 -3.05 -18.13 2.40
N ARG A 127 -4.02 -17.72 3.22
CA ARG A 127 -5.44 -17.76 2.80
C ARG A 127 -5.71 -16.80 1.64
N LEU A 128 -5.22 -15.57 1.75
CA LEU A 128 -5.38 -14.57 0.69
C LEU A 128 -4.78 -15.06 -0.63
N TRP A 129 -3.56 -15.61 -0.60
CA TRP A 129 -2.91 -16.14 -1.80
C TRP A 129 -3.71 -17.29 -2.44
N ALA A 130 -4.26 -18.19 -1.64
CA ALA A 130 -5.10 -19.29 -2.14
C ALA A 130 -6.32 -18.74 -2.89
N GLU A 131 -7.04 -17.78 -2.29
CA GLU A 131 -8.20 -17.15 -2.89
C GLU A 131 -7.88 -16.35 -4.17
N LEU A 132 -6.76 -15.62 -4.18
CA LEU A 132 -6.33 -14.86 -5.35
C LEU A 132 -5.90 -15.77 -6.51
N ARG A 133 -5.20 -16.88 -6.21
CA ARG A 133 -4.78 -17.85 -7.22
C ARG A 133 -5.94 -18.48 -7.97
N GLU A 134 -7.04 -18.73 -7.31
CA GLU A 134 -8.24 -19.31 -7.96
C GLU A 134 -8.88 -18.36 -8.95
N ARG A 135 -8.77 -17.05 -8.72
CA ARG A 135 -9.45 -16.00 -9.49
C ARG A 135 -8.56 -15.33 -10.56
N LEU A 136 -7.25 -15.43 -10.40
CA LEU A 136 -6.29 -14.89 -11.37
C LEU A 136 -6.12 -15.84 -12.57
N PRO A 137 -6.11 -15.33 -13.81
CA PRO A 137 -5.73 -16.12 -14.97
C PRO A 137 -4.25 -16.53 -14.89
N ARG A 138 -3.84 -17.51 -15.68
CA ARG A 138 -2.42 -17.80 -15.86
C ARG A 138 -1.70 -16.57 -16.38
N GLY A 139 -0.60 -16.18 -15.73
CA GLY A 139 0.16 -14.96 -16.05
C GLY A 139 -0.43 -13.67 -15.49
N GLY A 140 -1.63 -13.70 -14.89
CA GLY A 140 -2.18 -12.56 -14.15
C GLY A 140 -1.32 -12.26 -12.92
N PRO A 141 -0.84 -11.01 -12.74
CA PRO A 141 0.06 -10.69 -11.66
C PRO A 141 -0.65 -10.34 -10.37
N ILE A 142 -0.02 -10.70 -9.23
CA ILE A 142 -0.15 -9.98 -7.98
C ILE A 142 1.07 -9.06 -7.88
N VAL A 143 0.86 -7.76 -7.88
CA VAL A 143 1.93 -6.77 -7.72
C VAL A 143 1.99 -6.39 -6.25
N VAL A 144 3.13 -6.65 -5.62
CA VAL A 144 3.33 -6.37 -4.19
C VAL A 144 4.41 -5.32 -4.00
N GLU A 145 4.22 -4.52 -2.96
CA GLU A 145 5.25 -3.61 -2.47
C GLU A 145 5.74 -4.07 -1.12
N LEU A 146 7.06 -4.06 -0.95
CA LEU A 146 7.76 -4.41 0.27
C LEU A 146 8.44 -3.19 0.88
N MET A 147 8.46 -3.11 2.20
CA MET A 147 9.29 -2.11 2.88
C MET A 147 10.76 -2.37 2.58
N GLY A 148 11.51 -1.31 2.26
CA GLY A 148 12.94 -1.39 1.93
C GLY A 148 13.87 -1.74 3.10
N VAL A 149 13.38 -2.47 4.09
CA VAL A 149 14.14 -3.00 5.23
C VAL A 149 14.17 -4.52 5.13
N ALA A 150 15.26 -5.04 4.59
CA ALA A 150 15.39 -6.47 4.30
C ALA A 150 15.42 -7.37 5.54
N ARG A 151 15.80 -6.85 6.71
CA ARG A 151 15.87 -7.61 7.98
C ARG A 151 15.47 -6.73 9.15
N ALA A 152 14.76 -7.31 10.10
CA ALA A 152 14.40 -6.65 11.34
C ALA A 152 15.65 -6.16 12.08
N ARG A 153 15.62 -4.89 12.47
CA ARG A 153 16.70 -4.21 13.20
C ARG A 153 16.17 -2.97 13.90
N THR A 154 16.94 -2.47 14.86
CA THR A 154 16.66 -1.15 15.41
C THR A 154 16.98 -0.06 14.38
N VAL A 155 16.04 0.84 14.16
CA VAL A 155 16.18 2.02 13.32
C VAL A 155 16.10 3.26 14.21
N PRO A 156 17.18 4.05 14.32
CA PRO A 156 17.17 5.26 15.13
C PRO A 156 16.17 6.29 14.58
N PRO A 157 15.72 7.25 15.40
CA PRO A 157 14.81 8.29 14.96
C PRO A 157 15.39 9.10 13.78
N PHE A 158 14.61 9.23 12.71
CA PHE A 158 14.96 10.10 11.58
C PHE A 158 13.72 10.76 10.98
N ARG A 159 13.92 11.86 10.30
CA ARG A 159 12.84 12.59 9.64
C ARG A 159 12.63 12.05 8.22
N MET A 160 11.45 11.48 8.00
CA MET A 160 11.04 10.95 6.70
C MET A 160 10.56 12.03 5.73
N LEU A 161 9.86 13.05 6.26
CA LEU A 161 9.20 14.05 5.44
C LEU A 161 9.22 15.41 6.14
N ARG A 162 9.29 16.48 5.35
CA ARG A 162 8.99 17.85 5.73
C ARG A 162 8.32 18.54 4.57
N GLU A 163 7.10 19.02 4.80
CA GLU A 163 6.26 19.70 3.81
C GLU A 163 5.60 20.93 4.45
N SER A 164 5.18 21.90 3.65
CA SER A 164 4.49 23.08 4.14
C SER A 164 3.17 23.28 3.43
N ILE A 165 2.16 23.67 4.21
CA ILE A 165 0.82 24.06 3.71
C ILE A 165 0.47 25.38 4.39
N GLY A 166 0.38 26.47 3.62
CA GLY A 166 0.20 27.81 4.15
C GLY A 166 1.35 28.20 5.09
N ASP A 167 1.02 28.64 6.29
CA ASP A 167 1.97 29.05 7.34
C ASP A 167 2.42 27.89 8.25
N GLN A 168 1.96 26.67 7.99
CA GLN A 168 2.30 25.50 8.77
C GLN A 168 3.32 24.63 8.06
N THR A 169 4.26 24.07 8.82
CA THR A 169 5.21 23.04 8.38
C THR A 169 4.87 21.71 9.08
N TYR A 170 4.85 20.65 8.33
CA TYR A 170 4.57 19.30 8.77
C TYR A 170 5.84 18.48 8.71
N GLU A 171 6.21 17.83 9.81
CA GLU A 171 7.33 16.92 9.86
C GLU A 171 6.85 15.53 10.27
N TRP A 172 7.26 14.51 9.52
CA TRP A 172 7.08 13.11 9.88
C TRP A 172 8.41 12.52 10.32
N TRP A 173 8.45 12.09 11.56
CA TRP A 173 9.57 11.38 12.16
C TRP A 173 9.19 9.94 12.41
N THR A 174 10.14 9.02 12.23
CA THR A 174 9.93 7.60 12.50
C THR A 174 11.15 6.99 13.16
N ARG A 175 10.92 5.95 13.93
CA ARG A 175 11.92 5.04 14.47
C ARG A 175 11.32 3.64 14.51
N ALA A 176 12.15 2.60 14.61
CA ALA A 176 11.65 1.25 14.77
C ALA A 176 12.55 0.41 15.68
N GLU A 177 11.96 -0.60 16.26
CA GLU A 177 12.64 -1.61 17.05
C GLU A 177 12.16 -3.00 16.63
N GLN A 178 13.05 -3.98 16.71
CA GLN A 178 12.67 -5.37 16.52
C GLN A 178 11.88 -5.84 17.72
N VAL A 179 10.74 -6.48 17.49
CA VAL A 179 9.89 -7.06 18.54
C VAL A 179 10.15 -8.56 18.65
N GLU A 180 9.95 -9.30 17.56
CA GLU A 180 10.16 -10.74 17.49
C GLU A 180 10.42 -11.17 16.05
N GLY A 181 11.37 -12.09 15.85
CA GLY A 181 11.66 -12.62 14.51
C GLY A 181 11.92 -11.52 13.48
N GLN A 182 11.10 -11.44 12.46
CA GLN A 182 11.15 -10.40 11.44
C GLN A 182 10.13 -9.25 11.69
N VAL A 183 9.43 -9.26 12.83
CA VAL A 183 8.47 -8.22 13.18
C VAL A 183 9.18 -7.03 13.80
N MET A 184 8.93 -5.86 13.25
CA MET A 184 9.38 -4.57 13.77
C MET A 184 8.19 -3.75 14.23
N ARG A 185 8.34 -3.06 15.36
CA ARG A 185 7.41 -2.01 15.78
C ARG A 185 7.92 -0.66 15.31
N TRP A 186 7.14 -0.05 14.43
CA TRP A 186 7.37 1.30 13.94
C TRP A 186 6.62 2.29 14.82
N HIS A 187 7.33 3.34 15.23
CA HIS A 187 6.77 4.49 15.94
C HIS A 187 6.83 5.69 15.03
N THR A 188 5.69 6.33 14.84
CA THR A 188 5.57 7.52 14.02
C THR A 188 5.26 8.74 14.87
N THR A 189 5.81 9.86 14.53
CA THR A 189 5.57 11.14 15.19
C THR A 189 5.38 12.21 14.14
N TRP A 190 4.22 12.79 14.10
CA TRP A 190 3.92 13.97 13.30
C TRP A 190 4.05 15.22 14.16
N LYS A 191 4.75 16.22 13.64
CA LYS A 191 4.87 17.54 14.25
C LYS A 191 4.33 18.58 13.30
N VAL A 192 3.44 19.43 13.79
CA VAL A 192 2.99 20.63 13.08
C VAL A 192 3.69 21.81 13.70
N LEU A 193 4.37 22.60 12.85
CA LEU A 193 5.12 23.78 13.27
C LEU A 193 4.49 25.03 12.67
N ARG A 194 4.50 26.14 13.41
CA ARG A 194 4.17 27.48 12.94
C ARG A 194 5.24 28.45 13.41
N GLY A 195 5.80 29.24 12.51
CA GLY A 195 6.90 30.13 12.83
C GLY A 195 8.16 29.41 13.36
N GLY A 196 8.31 28.11 13.11
CA GLY A 196 9.42 27.29 13.62
C GLY A 196 9.14 26.62 14.96
N GLU A 197 8.07 26.95 15.65
CA GLU A 197 7.68 26.36 16.94
C GLU A 197 6.70 25.19 16.73
N VAL A 198 6.84 24.10 17.49
CA VAL A 198 5.92 22.96 17.46
C VAL A 198 4.62 23.34 18.16
N VAL A 199 3.54 23.40 17.38
CA VAL A 199 2.19 23.72 17.88
C VAL A 199 1.33 22.49 18.15
N ARG A 200 1.65 21.33 17.51
CA ARG A 200 0.95 20.07 17.74
C ARG A 200 1.87 18.89 17.46
N THR A 201 1.68 17.82 18.24
CA THR A 201 2.35 16.53 18.04
C THR A 201 1.30 15.42 18.07
N THR A 202 1.38 14.51 17.10
CA THR A 202 0.57 13.28 17.03
C THR A 202 1.51 12.10 16.94
N THR A 203 1.27 11.06 17.73
CA THR A 203 2.09 9.84 17.75
C THR A 203 1.23 8.63 17.49
N ASP A 204 1.81 7.65 16.81
CA ASP A 204 1.17 6.36 16.55
C ASP A 204 2.23 5.26 16.47
N SER A 205 1.80 3.99 16.51
CA SER A 205 2.70 2.85 16.33
C SER A 205 1.97 1.68 15.70
N TYR A 206 2.72 0.90 14.90
CA TYR A 206 2.22 -0.30 14.28
C TYR A 206 3.31 -1.36 14.16
N ASP A 207 2.90 -2.61 14.14
CA ASP A 207 3.77 -3.73 13.88
C ASP A 207 3.78 -4.06 12.38
N TRP A 208 4.96 -4.41 11.89
CA TRP A 208 5.19 -4.77 10.49
C TRP A 208 6.14 -5.96 10.42
N GLU A 209 5.72 -7.02 9.75
CA GLU A 209 6.60 -8.14 9.44
C GLU A 209 7.40 -7.83 8.17
N ASN A 210 8.73 -7.90 8.26
CA ASN A 210 9.61 -7.75 7.11
C ASN A 210 9.64 -9.08 6.33
N LEU A 211 9.32 -9.00 5.06
CA LEU A 211 9.19 -10.13 4.16
C LEU A 211 10.05 -9.90 2.93
N SER A 212 10.59 -10.97 2.38
CA SER A 212 11.21 -10.95 1.07
C SER A 212 10.21 -11.33 -0.02
N LEU A 213 10.49 -10.90 -1.25
CA LEU A 213 9.69 -11.29 -2.40
C LEU A 213 9.71 -12.82 -2.63
N GLU A 214 10.85 -13.46 -2.35
CA GLU A 214 11.01 -14.92 -2.43
C GLU A 214 10.07 -15.63 -1.45
N GLN A 215 10.05 -15.20 -0.16
CA GLN A 215 9.14 -15.75 0.84
C GLN A 215 7.68 -15.62 0.42
N LEU A 216 7.28 -14.46 -0.13
CA LEU A 216 5.91 -14.28 -0.63
C LEU A 216 5.59 -15.20 -1.80
N GLY A 217 6.57 -15.43 -2.69
CA GLY A 217 6.41 -16.39 -3.80
C GLY A 217 6.22 -17.82 -3.29
N GLU A 218 7.02 -18.24 -2.31
CA GLU A 218 6.90 -19.55 -1.67
C GLU A 218 5.54 -19.70 -0.95
N GLU A 219 5.14 -18.72 -0.12
CA GLU A 219 3.85 -18.74 0.57
C GLU A 219 2.67 -18.82 -0.43
N ALA A 220 2.77 -18.12 -1.54
CA ALA A 220 1.74 -18.08 -2.57
C ALA A 220 1.78 -19.31 -3.49
N GLY A 221 2.87 -20.09 -3.50
CA GLY A 221 3.09 -21.14 -4.52
C GLY A 221 3.08 -20.55 -5.94
N MET A 222 3.72 -19.38 -6.11
CA MET A 222 3.78 -18.60 -7.36
C MET A 222 5.22 -18.21 -7.65
N ALA A 223 5.56 -18.07 -8.93
CA ALA A 223 6.86 -17.53 -9.32
C ALA A 223 6.93 -16.04 -8.92
N SER A 224 8.06 -15.64 -8.34
CA SER A 224 8.32 -14.25 -7.97
C SER A 224 9.33 -13.61 -8.92
N SER A 225 9.15 -12.35 -9.25
CA SER A 225 10.08 -11.57 -10.07
C SER A 225 10.14 -10.12 -9.60
N LEU A 226 11.35 -9.60 -9.50
CA LEU A 226 11.60 -8.22 -9.08
C LEU A 226 11.31 -7.26 -10.23
N VAL A 227 10.56 -6.21 -9.97
CA VAL A 227 10.28 -5.11 -10.91
C VAL A 227 11.14 -3.88 -10.58
N SER A 228 11.28 -3.56 -9.29
CA SER A 228 12.13 -2.48 -8.82
C SER A 228 12.81 -2.87 -7.52
N ALA A 229 14.13 -2.74 -7.49
CA ALA A 229 14.96 -3.15 -6.35
C ALA A 229 14.99 -2.15 -5.18
N GLY A 230 14.25 -1.05 -5.25
CA GLY A 230 14.26 -0.07 -4.17
C GLY A 230 15.63 0.60 -3.93
N GLY A 231 16.50 0.72 -4.91
CA GLY A 231 17.92 1.06 -4.78
C GLY A 231 18.27 2.47 -4.26
N VAL A 232 17.28 3.26 -3.85
CA VAL A 232 17.47 4.57 -3.19
C VAL A 232 16.85 4.48 -1.79
N PRO A 233 17.49 5.03 -0.73
CA PRO A 233 16.88 5.06 0.59
C PRO A 233 15.45 5.64 0.54
N GLY A 234 14.48 4.86 0.99
CA GLY A 234 13.05 5.22 0.95
C GLY A 234 12.31 4.88 -0.35
N SER A 235 12.96 4.25 -1.33
CA SER A 235 12.25 3.64 -2.48
C SER A 235 11.83 2.23 -2.12
N PRO A 236 10.57 1.87 -2.35
CA PRO A 236 10.07 0.53 -2.05
C PRO A 236 10.61 -0.51 -3.03
N GLU A 237 10.74 -1.73 -2.57
CA GLU A 237 10.90 -2.89 -3.45
C GLU A 237 9.54 -3.27 -4.00
N ILE A 238 9.42 -3.39 -5.33
CA ILE A 238 8.19 -3.79 -6.00
C ILE A 238 8.45 -5.07 -6.79
N GLY A 239 7.63 -6.07 -6.54
CA GLY A 239 7.69 -7.36 -7.18
C GLY A 239 6.37 -7.83 -7.75
N ARG A 240 6.46 -8.84 -8.60
CA ARG A 240 5.33 -9.58 -9.16
C ARG A 240 5.35 -11.02 -8.69
N LEU A 241 4.18 -11.53 -8.32
CA LEU A 241 3.92 -12.96 -8.17
C LEU A 241 3.04 -13.39 -9.35
N THR A 242 3.40 -14.45 -10.05
CA THR A 242 2.68 -14.97 -11.22
C THR A 242 2.55 -16.49 -11.14
N ARG A 243 1.42 -17.01 -11.65
CA ARG A 243 1.09 -18.44 -11.66
C ARG A 243 1.64 -19.14 -12.93
#